data_e66805c51dbe62a421a0d468b133d734
#
_entry.id   e66805c51dbe62a421a0d468b133d734
#
_cell.length_a   1.000
_cell.length_b   1.000
_cell.length_c   1.000
_cell.angle_alpha   90.00
_cell.angle_beta   90.00
_cell.angle_gamma   90.00
#
_symmetry.space_group_name_H-M   'P 1'
#
loop_
_entity.id
_entity.type
_entity.pdbx_description
1 polymer ?
#
loop_
_entity_poly.entity_id
_entity_poly.type
_entity_poly.pdbx_seq_one_letter_code
_entity_poly.pdbx_strand_id
1 'polypeptide(L)'
;MKTNRFFLLFIVIFFHAVCHAQIFPGLEETYRLKMLEPSAGKVRMVLDTDTYNEIDDQFALCYAYLSKEKIQLEAVYAAPYFNNRSTSAGDGMEKSYQEIIRLLKMLGKTPDNFAFRGSDRYLEDITRPVRSEAALDLVKKAMASSPDDPLYVVTVGCITNIASAILIEPKIIANIVVVWLGGNSLDWPHQKEFNLMQDVKAARVVLNSGVPLVIMPCQPVVSHFQTTIPELELYLKGKNTLSDYLLRSTVEYSGGKDTWSKVIWDVTAVAWLVNPSWIPTNLVHSPVLTDQVTYSTDRSRHFIRMATTLNRDAIFRDLFKKLAGMK
;
A
#
# COMPACT_ATOMS: atom_id res chain seq x y z
N MET A 1 -40.17 66.98 26.87
CA MET A 1 -40.07 65.54 26.64
C MET A 1 -38.93 65.30 25.66
N LYS A 2 -37.78 64.80 26.20
CA LYS A 2 -36.59 64.47 25.38
C LYS A 2 -36.57 62.92 25.23
N THR A 3 -36.78 62.43 24.03
CA THR A 3 -36.71 60.99 23.69
C THR A 3 -35.23 60.63 23.41
N ASN A 4 -34.61 59.88 24.31
CA ASN A 4 -33.30 59.24 24.07
C ASN A 4 -33.49 58.01 23.18
N ARG A 5 -32.93 58.04 21.97
CA ARG A 5 -32.77 56.84 21.13
C ARG A 5 -31.45 56.19 21.44
N PHE A 6 -31.48 55.05 22.07
CA PHE A 6 -30.32 54.14 22.20
C PHE A 6 -30.14 53.40 20.85
N PHE A 7 -28.98 53.62 20.21
CA PHE A 7 -28.52 52.83 19.05
C PHE A 7 -27.75 51.64 19.59
N LEU A 8 -28.33 50.44 19.45
CA LEU A 8 -27.63 49.20 19.74
C LEU A 8 -26.76 48.81 18.54
N LEU A 9 -25.45 48.91 18.70
CA LEU A 9 -24.47 48.50 17.68
C LEU A 9 -24.27 46.98 17.79
N PHE A 10 -24.81 46.19 16.86
CA PHE A 10 -24.51 44.76 16.76
C PHE A 10 -23.17 44.60 16.07
N ILE A 11 -22.13 44.21 16.83
CA ILE A 11 -20.83 43.76 16.28
C ILE A 11 -21.02 42.31 15.88
N VAL A 12 -21.12 42.02 14.58
CA VAL A 12 -21.08 40.67 14.03
C VAL A 12 -19.59 40.27 13.91
N ILE A 13 -19.13 39.44 14.83
CA ILE A 13 -17.79 38.85 14.75
C ILE A 13 -17.86 37.69 13.75
N PHE A 14 -17.35 37.89 12.53
CA PHE A 14 -17.12 36.82 11.58
C PHE A 14 -15.92 35.99 12.05
N PHE A 15 -16.17 34.83 12.63
CA PHE A 15 -15.14 33.80 12.78
C PHE A 15 -14.81 33.26 11.39
N HIS A 16 -13.73 33.73 10.79
CA HIS A 16 -13.13 33.05 9.65
C HIS A 16 -12.48 31.78 10.18
N ALA A 17 -13.15 30.65 10.00
CA ALA A 17 -12.50 29.35 10.11
C ALA A 17 -11.45 29.28 8.98
N VAL A 18 -10.18 29.55 9.33
CA VAL A 18 -9.06 29.31 8.43
C VAL A 18 -8.97 27.80 8.29
N CYS A 19 -9.57 27.26 7.24
CA CYS A 19 -9.35 25.89 6.82
C CYS A 19 -7.87 25.80 6.42
N HIS A 20 -7.02 25.28 7.28
CA HIS A 20 -5.64 24.96 6.94
C HIS A 20 -5.69 23.73 6.01
N ALA A 21 -5.91 23.97 4.72
CA ALA A 21 -5.64 22.95 3.73
C ALA A 21 -4.15 22.63 3.83
N GLN A 22 -3.83 21.36 4.08
CA GLN A 22 -2.44 20.93 4.11
C GLN A 22 -1.84 21.16 2.72
N ILE A 23 -0.86 22.04 2.63
CA ILE A 23 -0.18 22.35 1.38
C ILE A 23 0.98 21.36 1.26
N PHE A 24 0.83 20.35 0.40
CA PHE A 24 1.93 19.49 0.00
C PHE A 24 2.87 20.26 -0.93
N PRO A 25 4.19 19.94 -0.92
CA PRO A 25 5.11 20.53 -1.88
C PRO A 25 4.66 20.24 -3.32
N GLY A 26 4.63 21.26 -4.16
CA GLY A 26 4.40 21.06 -5.60
C GLY A 26 5.59 20.33 -6.22
N LEU A 27 5.32 19.20 -6.89
CA LEU A 27 6.31 18.56 -7.76
C LEU A 27 6.05 18.97 -9.20
N GLU A 28 7.13 19.37 -9.90
CA GLU A 28 7.05 19.59 -11.34
C GLU A 28 6.58 18.33 -12.06
N GLU A 29 5.65 18.44 -13.00
CA GLU A 29 5.03 17.29 -13.64
C GLU A 29 6.05 16.44 -14.41
N THR A 30 7.01 17.06 -15.09
CA THR A 30 8.11 16.38 -15.77
C THR A 30 8.96 15.54 -14.82
N TYR A 31 9.18 16.04 -13.61
CA TYR A 31 9.87 15.32 -12.55
C TYR A 31 9.06 14.11 -12.06
N ARG A 32 7.77 14.29 -11.78
CA ARG A 32 6.86 13.22 -11.37
C ARG A 32 6.78 12.12 -12.43
N LEU A 33 6.64 12.49 -13.70
CA LEU A 33 6.61 11.54 -14.81
C LEU A 33 7.89 10.71 -14.88
N LYS A 34 9.07 11.32 -14.68
CA LYS A 34 10.35 10.59 -14.58
C LYS A 34 10.34 9.57 -13.44
N MET A 35 9.85 9.95 -12.26
CA MET A 35 9.74 9.06 -11.10
C MET A 35 8.76 7.89 -11.33
N LEU A 36 7.73 8.12 -12.15
CA LEU A 36 6.72 7.11 -12.50
C LEU A 36 7.19 6.15 -13.60
N GLU A 37 8.32 6.40 -14.28
CA GLU A 37 8.85 5.44 -15.24
C GLU A 37 9.32 4.16 -14.55
N PRO A 38 8.92 2.97 -15.06
CA PRO A 38 9.35 1.71 -14.49
C PRO A 38 10.87 1.59 -14.48
N SER A 39 11.44 1.24 -13.32
CA SER A 39 12.89 1.04 -13.24
C SER A 39 13.33 -0.21 -14.00
N ALA A 40 14.38 -0.08 -14.79
CA ALA A 40 15.05 -1.22 -15.42
C ALA A 40 16.08 -1.90 -14.49
N GLY A 41 16.54 -1.19 -13.47
CA GLY A 41 17.59 -1.61 -12.54
C GLY A 41 17.05 -2.29 -11.28
N LYS A 42 17.96 -2.52 -10.34
CA LYS A 42 17.62 -2.93 -8.97
C LYS A 42 17.14 -1.71 -8.20
N VAL A 43 16.04 -1.87 -7.46
CA VAL A 43 15.41 -0.78 -6.69
C VAL A 43 15.53 -1.01 -5.19
N ARG A 44 15.61 0.08 -4.44
CA ARG A 44 15.43 0.10 -2.99
C ARG A 44 13.95 0.09 -2.67
N MET A 45 13.54 -0.76 -1.72
CA MET A 45 12.13 -0.98 -1.43
C MET A 45 11.88 -1.13 0.07
N VAL A 46 10.75 -0.62 0.54
CA VAL A 46 10.11 -1.02 1.79
C VAL A 46 8.75 -1.63 1.48
N LEU A 47 8.31 -2.59 2.29
CA LEU A 47 7.02 -3.25 2.16
C LEU A 47 6.14 -2.91 3.36
N ASP A 48 4.96 -2.36 3.11
CA ASP A 48 3.91 -2.11 4.09
C ASP A 48 2.78 -3.12 3.86
N THR A 49 2.44 -3.96 4.86
CA THR A 49 1.65 -5.18 4.68
C THR A 49 0.85 -5.53 5.93
N ASP A 50 -0.40 -5.94 5.77
CA ASP A 50 -1.25 -6.45 6.84
C ASP A 50 -1.24 -7.99 6.90
N THR A 51 -0.05 -8.56 6.93
CA THR A 51 0.41 -9.93 6.70
C THR A 51 -0.41 -11.05 7.35
N TYR A 52 -1.22 -10.76 8.37
CA TYR A 52 -2.10 -11.74 9.03
C TYR A 52 -3.58 -11.57 8.65
N ASN A 53 -3.92 -10.57 7.85
CA ASN A 53 -5.28 -10.32 7.38
C ASN A 53 -5.80 -11.50 6.54
N GLU A 54 -5.09 -11.83 5.48
CA GLU A 54 -5.35 -12.97 4.59
C GLU A 54 -4.11 -13.86 4.48
N ILE A 55 -3.79 -14.40 3.29
CA ILE A 55 -2.60 -15.26 3.08
C ILE A 55 -1.68 -14.76 1.95
N ASP A 56 -2.11 -13.82 1.16
CA ASP A 56 -1.38 -13.34 -0.01
C ASP A 56 -0.25 -12.36 0.33
N ASP A 57 -0.38 -11.59 1.39
CA ASP A 57 0.70 -10.80 1.99
C ASP A 57 1.94 -11.62 2.29
N GLN A 58 1.74 -12.86 2.81
CA GLN A 58 2.82 -13.78 3.13
C GLN A 58 3.62 -14.13 1.87
N PHE A 59 2.93 -14.37 0.75
CA PHE A 59 3.56 -14.60 -0.55
C PHE A 59 4.28 -13.34 -1.04
N ALA A 60 3.67 -12.16 -0.90
CA ALA A 60 4.25 -10.89 -1.33
C ALA A 60 5.55 -10.57 -0.59
N LEU A 61 5.57 -10.72 0.76
CA LEU A 61 6.77 -10.51 1.57
C LEU A 61 7.90 -11.48 1.15
N CYS A 62 7.57 -12.78 1.03
CA CYS A 62 8.56 -13.77 0.62
C CYS A 62 9.09 -13.51 -0.78
N TYR A 63 8.21 -13.12 -1.71
CA TYR A 63 8.58 -12.80 -3.08
C TYR A 63 9.50 -11.58 -3.15
N ALA A 64 9.18 -10.51 -2.40
CA ALA A 64 10.03 -9.33 -2.31
C ALA A 64 11.43 -9.67 -1.78
N TYR A 65 11.50 -10.43 -0.69
CA TYR A 65 12.78 -10.82 -0.07
C TYR A 65 13.61 -11.73 -0.96
N LEU A 66 13.00 -12.64 -1.71
CA LEU A 66 13.68 -13.58 -2.59
C LEU A 66 14.05 -12.98 -3.96
N SER A 67 13.52 -11.82 -4.31
CA SER A 67 13.81 -11.12 -5.59
C SER A 67 15.05 -10.23 -5.53
N LYS A 68 16.13 -10.71 -4.89
CA LYS A 68 17.34 -9.92 -4.59
C LYS A 68 18.05 -9.34 -5.80
N GLU A 69 17.85 -9.90 -6.97
CA GLU A 69 18.39 -9.41 -8.25
C GLU A 69 17.70 -8.13 -8.73
N LYS A 70 16.47 -7.88 -8.28
CA LYS A 70 15.65 -6.72 -8.65
C LYS A 70 15.32 -5.80 -7.49
N ILE A 71 15.25 -6.34 -6.28
CA ILE A 71 14.78 -5.63 -5.10
C ILE A 71 15.84 -5.69 -4.00
N GLN A 72 16.15 -4.53 -3.43
CA GLN A 72 16.80 -4.39 -2.14
C GLN A 72 15.73 -4.04 -1.11
N LEU A 73 15.17 -5.08 -0.46
CA LEU A 73 14.21 -4.88 0.61
C LEU A 73 14.93 -4.33 1.85
N GLU A 74 14.55 -3.12 2.28
CA GLU A 74 15.22 -2.41 3.38
C GLU A 74 14.44 -2.44 4.69
N ALA A 75 13.11 -2.61 4.61
CA ALA A 75 12.25 -2.74 5.78
C ALA A 75 10.92 -3.40 5.42
N VAL A 76 10.23 -3.91 6.46
CA VAL A 76 8.85 -4.38 6.39
C VAL A 76 8.06 -3.71 7.50
N TYR A 77 6.93 -3.11 7.17
CA TYR A 77 6.05 -2.38 8.06
C TYR A 77 4.75 -3.14 8.26
N ALA A 78 4.32 -3.33 9.50
CA ALA A 78 3.03 -3.92 9.80
C ALA A 78 1.93 -2.88 9.62
N ALA A 79 1.02 -3.08 8.66
CA ALA A 79 -0.13 -2.24 8.48
C ALA A 79 -1.27 -2.63 9.43
N PRO A 80 -2.10 -1.68 9.89
CA PRO A 80 -3.29 -1.99 10.67
C PRO A 80 -4.37 -2.61 9.77
N TYR A 81 -5.17 -3.54 10.33
CA TYR A 81 -6.39 -4.02 9.70
C TYR A 81 -7.43 -4.40 10.76
N PHE A 82 -8.70 -4.32 10.38
CA PHE A 82 -9.81 -4.74 11.21
C PHE A 82 -10.82 -5.58 10.43
N ASN A 83 -10.97 -6.83 10.84
CA ASN A 83 -11.96 -7.77 10.32
C ASN A 83 -12.26 -8.85 11.38
N ASN A 84 -12.85 -9.99 10.99
CA ASN A 84 -13.16 -11.10 11.88
C ASN A 84 -11.92 -11.83 12.47
N ARG A 85 -10.72 -11.51 12.04
CA ARG A 85 -9.45 -12.07 12.56
C ARG A 85 -8.76 -11.13 13.55
N SER A 86 -9.31 -9.94 13.81
CA SER A 86 -8.75 -8.95 14.74
C SER A 86 -9.85 -8.30 15.58
N THR A 87 -9.48 -7.83 16.76
CA THR A 87 -10.39 -7.15 17.69
C THR A 87 -10.37 -5.62 17.55
N SER A 88 -9.33 -5.11 16.89
CA SER A 88 -9.15 -3.70 16.56
C SER A 88 -8.12 -3.54 15.44
N ALA A 89 -7.97 -2.35 14.87
CA ALA A 89 -6.93 -2.05 13.90
C ALA A 89 -5.52 -2.29 14.48
N GLY A 90 -5.30 -1.90 15.74
CA GLY A 90 -4.03 -2.12 16.44
C GLY A 90 -3.75 -3.59 16.75
N ASP A 91 -4.77 -4.39 17.09
CA ASP A 91 -4.61 -5.84 17.24
C ASP A 91 -4.26 -6.49 15.89
N GLY A 92 -4.89 -6.04 14.81
CA GLY A 92 -4.55 -6.47 13.45
C GLY A 92 -3.10 -6.16 13.09
N MET A 93 -2.65 -4.94 13.36
CA MET A 93 -1.25 -4.52 13.16
C MET A 93 -0.28 -5.40 13.96
N GLU A 94 -0.55 -5.66 15.23
CA GLU A 94 0.35 -6.48 16.05
C GLU A 94 0.39 -7.93 15.56
N LYS A 95 -0.74 -8.52 15.15
CA LYS A 95 -0.78 -9.85 14.52
C LYS A 95 0.03 -9.92 13.23
N SER A 96 -0.08 -8.88 12.39
CA SER A 96 0.73 -8.74 11.18
C SER A 96 2.22 -8.62 11.51
N TYR A 97 2.58 -7.85 12.52
CA TYR A 97 3.96 -7.74 12.97
C TYR A 97 4.55 -9.09 13.43
N GLN A 98 3.79 -9.88 14.19
CA GLN A 98 4.23 -11.20 14.63
C GLN A 98 4.37 -12.19 13.45
N GLU A 99 3.49 -12.09 12.45
CA GLU A 99 3.59 -12.90 11.24
C GLU A 99 4.79 -12.52 10.38
N ILE A 100 5.07 -11.21 10.24
CA ILE A 100 6.29 -10.70 9.58
C ILE A 100 7.53 -11.29 10.23
N ILE A 101 7.63 -11.28 11.58
CA ILE A 101 8.75 -11.87 12.32
C ILE A 101 8.90 -13.37 12.02
N ARG A 102 7.78 -14.10 11.98
CA ARG A 102 7.77 -15.54 11.66
C ARG A 102 8.34 -15.81 10.28
N LEU A 103 7.86 -15.06 9.26
CA LEU A 103 8.33 -15.22 7.88
C LEU A 103 9.80 -14.83 7.73
N LEU A 104 10.24 -13.73 8.35
CA LEU A 104 11.63 -13.31 8.32
C LEU A 104 12.55 -14.37 8.94
N LYS A 105 12.13 -15.00 10.05
CA LYS A 105 12.87 -16.10 10.66
C LYS A 105 13.03 -17.29 9.71
N MET A 106 11.95 -17.65 8.97
CA MET A 106 12.01 -18.73 7.96
C MET A 106 12.92 -18.36 6.78
N LEU A 107 13.00 -17.06 6.44
CA LEU A 107 13.88 -16.51 5.41
C LEU A 107 15.33 -16.30 5.88
N GLY A 108 15.65 -16.66 7.13
CA GLY A 108 17.00 -16.49 7.71
C GLY A 108 17.38 -15.03 7.97
N LYS A 109 16.38 -14.13 8.13
CA LYS A 109 16.58 -12.70 8.36
C LYS A 109 16.18 -12.32 9.79
N THR A 110 17.06 -11.58 10.49
CA THR A 110 16.72 -10.97 11.78
C THR A 110 15.73 -9.82 11.59
N PRO A 111 14.73 -9.66 12.48
CA PRO A 111 13.75 -8.57 12.38
C PRO A 111 14.31 -7.22 12.85
N ASP A 112 15.41 -7.21 13.62
CA ASP A 112 15.96 -6.01 14.23
C ASP A 112 16.34 -4.96 13.18
N ASN A 113 15.84 -3.73 13.35
CA ASN A 113 15.99 -2.62 12.41
C ASN A 113 15.52 -2.94 10.98
N PHE A 114 14.62 -3.94 10.84
CA PHE A 114 14.08 -4.37 9.57
C PHE A 114 12.56 -4.54 9.57
N ALA A 115 11.97 -5.04 10.66
CA ALA A 115 10.53 -5.09 10.87
C ALA A 115 10.11 -4.00 11.87
N PHE A 116 9.05 -3.25 11.56
CA PHE A 116 8.58 -2.14 12.39
C PHE A 116 7.08 -2.23 12.58
N ARG A 117 6.62 -1.92 13.80
CA ARG A 117 5.20 -1.75 14.09
C ARG A 117 4.67 -0.52 13.40
N GLY A 118 3.55 -0.67 12.74
CA GLY A 118 2.84 0.41 12.09
C GLY A 118 1.86 1.13 13.01
N SER A 119 0.94 1.82 12.38
CA SER A 119 -0.13 2.54 13.06
C SER A 119 -1.03 1.60 13.84
N ASP A 120 -1.41 1.96 15.05
CA ASP A 120 -2.31 1.19 15.93
C ASP A 120 -3.80 1.52 15.69
N ARG A 121 -4.07 2.49 14.83
CA ARG A 121 -5.39 2.99 14.44
C ARG A 121 -5.34 3.64 13.07
N TYR A 122 -6.51 3.89 12.49
CA TYR A 122 -6.68 4.67 11.26
C TYR A 122 -6.57 6.17 11.51
N LEU A 123 -6.44 6.98 10.46
CA LEU A 123 -6.42 8.43 10.58
C LEU A 123 -7.77 8.95 11.12
N GLU A 124 -7.71 9.73 12.19
CA GLU A 124 -8.87 10.45 12.70
C GLU A 124 -9.21 11.67 11.84
N ASP A 125 -8.19 12.24 11.20
CA ASP A 125 -8.27 13.45 10.39
C ASP A 125 -7.20 13.44 9.30
N ILE A 126 -7.48 14.07 8.16
CA ILE A 126 -6.56 14.13 7.00
C ILE A 126 -5.31 15.01 7.26
N THR A 127 -5.25 15.71 8.38
CA THR A 127 -4.14 16.58 8.78
C THR A 127 -3.33 16.03 9.96
N ARG A 128 -3.82 14.97 10.63
CA ARG A 128 -3.20 14.42 11.84
C ARG A 128 -2.62 13.03 11.59
N PRO A 129 -1.29 12.91 11.55
CA PRO A 129 -0.64 11.61 11.36
C PRO A 129 -0.75 10.73 12.61
N VAL A 130 -0.73 9.41 12.41
CA VAL A 130 -0.42 8.43 13.45
C VAL A 130 1.10 8.24 13.46
N ARG A 131 1.76 8.62 14.55
CA ARG A 131 3.23 8.51 14.69
C ARG A 131 3.58 7.10 15.15
N SER A 132 3.83 6.21 14.20
CA SER A 132 4.28 4.84 14.44
C SER A 132 5.78 4.67 14.14
N GLU A 133 6.36 3.55 14.60
CA GLU A 133 7.75 3.19 14.24
C GLU A 133 7.93 3.12 12.72
N ALA A 134 6.98 2.49 12.02
CA ALA A 134 6.97 2.37 10.55
C ALA A 134 6.93 3.72 9.85
N ALA A 135 6.02 4.62 10.26
CA ALA A 135 5.92 5.95 9.64
C ALA A 135 7.20 6.78 9.86
N LEU A 136 7.81 6.70 11.04
CA LEU A 136 9.06 7.40 11.35
C LEU A 136 10.27 6.81 10.61
N ASP A 137 10.36 5.49 10.49
CA ASP A 137 11.42 4.83 9.72
C ASP A 137 11.28 5.15 8.23
N LEU A 138 10.04 5.16 7.69
CA LEU A 138 9.78 5.56 6.31
C LEU A 138 10.24 7.00 6.05
N VAL A 139 9.91 7.95 6.93
CA VAL A 139 10.41 9.33 6.81
C VAL A 139 11.93 9.37 6.78
N LYS A 140 12.59 8.67 7.72
CA LYS A 140 14.05 8.61 7.80
C LYS A 140 14.68 8.08 6.51
N LYS A 141 14.18 6.96 5.98
CA LYS A 141 14.69 6.34 4.75
C LYS A 141 14.42 7.21 3.53
N ALA A 142 13.22 7.78 3.42
CA ALA A 142 12.84 8.65 2.31
C ALA A 142 13.67 9.95 2.29
N MET A 143 13.95 10.55 3.45
CA MET A 143 14.81 11.73 3.54
C MET A 143 16.29 11.43 3.25
N ALA A 144 16.72 10.17 3.39
CA ALA A 144 18.04 9.71 3.00
C ALA A 144 18.11 9.25 1.52
N SER A 145 16.99 9.27 0.80
CA SER A 145 16.88 8.93 -0.61
C SER A 145 16.97 10.18 -1.48
N SER A 146 17.13 9.99 -2.78
CA SER A 146 17.21 11.09 -3.74
C SER A 146 16.33 10.80 -4.96
N PRO A 147 16.08 11.82 -5.79
CA PRO A 147 15.34 11.66 -7.04
C PRO A 147 15.95 10.66 -8.04
N ASP A 148 17.27 10.52 -8.01
CA ASP A 148 17.99 9.60 -8.91
C ASP A 148 18.10 8.18 -8.31
N ASP A 149 17.83 8.02 -7.00
CA ASP A 149 17.74 6.74 -6.28
C ASP A 149 16.54 6.77 -5.33
N PRO A 150 15.31 6.78 -5.86
CA PRO A 150 14.10 6.87 -5.06
C PRO A 150 13.84 5.59 -4.26
N LEU A 151 13.21 5.75 -3.09
CA LEU A 151 12.73 4.62 -2.33
C LEU A 151 11.34 4.20 -2.85
N TYR A 152 11.22 2.95 -3.29
CA TYR A 152 9.91 2.39 -3.61
C TYR A 152 9.20 1.92 -2.34
N VAL A 153 8.01 2.45 -2.13
CA VAL A 153 7.16 2.14 -0.99
C VAL A 153 6.01 1.27 -1.49
N VAL A 154 6.18 -0.04 -1.41
CA VAL A 154 5.13 -0.99 -1.77
C VAL A 154 4.20 -1.15 -0.58
N THR A 155 2.92 -0.87 -0.77
CA THR A 155 1.89 -1.02 0.27
C THR A 155 0.79 -1.93 -0.25
N VAL A 156 0.49 -2.98 0.52
CA VAL A 156 -0.47 -4.02 0.16
C VAL A 156 -1.56 -4.20 1.22
N GLY A 157 -1.58 -3.33 2.22
CA GLY A 157 -2.64 -3.16 3.21
C GLY A 157 -3.29 -1.78 3.13
N CYS A 158 -3.98 -1.36 4.20
CA CYS A 158 -4.47 0.00 4.29
C CYS A 158 -3.30 1.00 4.37
N ILE A 159 -3.45 2.14 3.69
CA ILE A 159 -2.34 3.06 3.41
C ILE A 159 -2.03 4.05 4.56
N THR A 160 -2.45 3.76 5.79
CA THR A 160 -2.33 4.64 6.96
C THR A 160 -0.89 5.01 7.29
N ASN A 161 0.05 4.04 7.24
CA ASN A 161 1.46 4.29 7.54
C ASN A 161 2.09 5.28 6.55
N ILE A 162 1.78 5.11 5.26
CA ILE A 162 2.29 5.95 4.18
C ILE A 162 1.71 7.37 4.26
N ALA A 163 0.40 7.48 4.43
CA ALA A 163 -0.27 8.75 4.63
C ALA A 163 0.29 9.49 5.86
N SER A 164 0.50 8.77 6.97
CA SER A 164 1.10 9.33 8.19
C SER A 164 2.52 9.83 7.95
N ALA A 165 3.35 9.08 7.23
CA ALA A 165 4.71 9.51 6.90
C ALA A 165 4.71 10.79 6.05
N ILE A 166 3.82 10.88 5.03
CA ILE A 166 3.66 12.09 4.20
C ILE A 166 3.16 13.27 5.03
N LEU A 167 2.26 13.05 6.00
CA LEU A 167 1.78 14.10 6.90
C LEU A 167 2.84 14.57 7.91
N ILE A 168 3.74 13.66 8.35
CA ILE A 168 4.85 13.99 9.25
C ILE A 168 5.91 14.83 8.55
N GLU A 169 6.29 14.44 7.33
CA GLU A 169 7.30 15.14 6.52
C GLU A 169 6.87 15.16 5.04
N PRO A 170 6.13 16.17 4.61
CA PRO A 170 5.61 16.25 3.25
C PRO A 170 6.68 16.24 2.15
N LYS A 171 7.93 16.61 2.45
CA LYS A 171 9.03 16.64 1.47
C LYS A 171 9.40 15.25 0.95
N ILE A 172 9.05 14.18 1.68
CA ILE A 172 9.36 12.81 1.26
C ILE A 172 8.74 12.46 -0.11
N ILE A 173 7.65 13.14 -0.51
CA ILE A 173 7.00 12.87 -1.81
C ILE A 173 7.93 13.06 -3.02
N ALA A 174 8.99 13.84 -2.85
CA ALA A 174 10.00 14.04 -3.90
C ALA A 174 11.00 12.88 -4.00
N ASN A 175 11.07 11.99 -3.01
CA ASN A 175 12.10 10.96 -2.90
C ASN A 175 11.55 9.54 -2.89
N ILE A 176 10.23 9.38 -2.98
CA ILE A 176 9.58 8.06 -2.95
C ILE A 176 8.69 7.85 -4.15
N VAL A 177 8.52 6.58 -4.51
CA VAL A 177 7.47 6.10 -5.43
C VAL A 177 6.59 5.12 -4.67
N VAL A 178 5.31 5.43 -4.51
CA VAL A 178 4.36 4.56 -3.85
C VAL A 178 3.77 3.59 -4.87
N VAL A 179 3.80 2.28 -4.57
CA VAL A 179 3.13 1.24 -5.35
C VAL A 179 2.08 0.60 -4.47
N TRP A 180 0.81 0.83 -4.76
CA TRP A 180 -0.29 0.45 -3.89
C TRP A 180 -1.23 -0.56 -4.52
N LEU A 181 -1.41 -1.71 -3.86
CA LEU A 181 -2.55 -2.58 -4.12
C LEU A 181 -3.75 -2.06 -3.33
N GLY A 182 -4.67 -1.41 -4.00
CA GLY A 182 -5.84 -0.85 -3.33
C GLY A 182 -6.78 -0.13 -4.28
N GLY A 183 -8.03 -0.06 -3.86
CA GLY A 183 -9.11 0.45 -4.70
C GLY A 183 -9.39 -0.41 -5.93
N ASN A 184 -10.19 0.13 -6.83
CA ASN A 184 -10.56 -0.51 -8.09
C ASN A 184 -10.20 0.41 -9.28
N SER A 185 -10.33 -0.06 -10.51
CA SER A 185 -10.08 0.77 -11.69
C SER A 185 -11.03 1.98 -11.74
N LEU A 186 -10.64 3.00 -12.53
CA LEU A 186 -11.41 4.25 -12.63
C LEU A 186 -12.86 4.04 -13.07
N ASP A 187 -13.08 3.05 -13.94
CA ASP A 187 -14.40 2.74 -14.49
C ASP A 187 -15.21 1.77 -13.62
N TRP A 188 -14.68 1.33 -12.47
CA TRP A 188 -15.41 0.47 -11.56
C TRP A 188 -16.43 1.28 -10.77
N PRO A 189 -17.66 0.77 -10.54
CA PRO A 189 -18.76 1.56 -9.97
C PRO A 189 -18.48 2.18 -8.59
N HIS A 190 -17.55 1.61 -7.82
CA HIS A 190 -17.17 2.09 -6.49
C HIS A 190 -15.75 1.68 -6.13
N GLN A 191 -15.19 2.36 -5.12
CA GLN A 191 -13.85 2.07 -4.58
C GLN A 191 -13.92 1.33 -3.22
N LYS A 192 -15.01 0.62 -2.94
CA LYS A 192 -15.24 -0.15 -1.72
C LYS A 192 -14.48 -1.47 -1.78
N GLU A 193 -13.18 -1.37 -1.79
CA GLU A 193 -12.20 -2.44 -1.72
C GLU A 193 -11.59 -2.44 -0.31
N PHE A 194 -11.11 -3.59 0.17
CA PHE A 194 -10.76 -3.77 1.58
C PHE A 194 -9.69 -2.77 2.05
N ASN A 195 -8.55 -2.68 1.37
CA ASN A 195 -7.43 -1.83 1.77
C ASN A 195 -7.80 -0.35 1.77
N LEU A 196 -8.54 0.11 0.76
CA LEU A 196 -9.00 1.50 0.68
C LEU A 196 -10.07 1.80 1.75
N MET A 197 -10.98 0.86 1.99
CA MET A 197 -12.08 1.04 2.96
C MET A 197 -11.61 1.07 4.40
N GLN A 198 -10.49 0.42 4.73
CA GLN A 198 -9.95 0.44 6.09
C GLN A 198 -9.59 1.87 6.52
N ASP A 199 -9.04 2.69 5.61
CA ASP A 199 -8.72 4.09 5.91
C ASP A 199 -8.91 5.01 4.69
N VAL A 200 -10.17 5.40 4.45
CA VAL A 200 -10.53 6.33 3.36
C VAL A 200 -9.83 7.69 3.49
N LYS A 201 -9.55 8.13 4.72
CA LYS A 201 -8.86 9.41 4.97
C LYS A 201 -7.39 9.32 4.55
N ALA A 202 -6.72 8.22 4.88
CA ALA A 202 -5.35 7.98 4.42
C ALA A 202 -5.26 7.87 2.89
N ALA A 203 -6.20 7.18 2.26
CA ALA A 203 -6.30 7.11 0.80
C ALA A 203 -6.44 8.51 0.18
N ARG A 204 -7.28 9.37 0.74
CA ARG A 204 -7.42 10.78 0.30
C ARG A 204 -6.13 11.58 0.45
N VAL A 205 -5.43 11.42 1.56
CA VAL A 205 -4.13 12.08 1.79
C VAL A 205 -3.17 11.72 0.66
N VAL A 206 -2.99 10.43 0.38
CA VAL A 206 -2.05 9.97 -0.64
C VAL A 206 -2.45 10.43 -2.03
N LEU A 207 -3.72 10.26 -2.43
CA LEU A 207 -4.23 10.70 -3.72
C LEU A 207 -4.12 12.22 -3.94
N ASN A 208 -4.16 13.02 -2.86
CA ASN A 208 -4.09 14.48 -2.91
C ASN A 208 -2.66 15.03 -2.76
N SER A 209 -1.72 14.23 -2.24
CA SER A 209 -0.36 14.70 -1.89
C SER A 209 0.52 15.04 -3.09
N GLY A 210 0.20 14.52 -4.28
CA GLY A 210 1.05 14.65 -5.46
C GLY A 210 2.24 13.70 -5.46
N VAL A 211 2.33 12.76 -4.53
CA VAL A 211 3.37 11.72 -4.54
C VAL A 211 3.31 10.89 -5.82
N PRO A 212 4.47 10.53 -6.45
CA PRO A 212 4.50 9.54 -7.51
C PRO A 212 3.82 8.24 -7.05
N LEU A 213 2.70 7.88 -7.69
CA LEU A 213 1.83 6.78 -7.26
C LEU A 213 1.54 5.83 -8.42
N VAL A 214 1.70 4.54 -8.15
CA VAL A 214 1.31 3.44 -9.05
C VAL A 214 0.24 2.61 -8.35
N ILE A 215 -0.94 2.49 -8.93
CA ILE A 215 -2.04 1.72 -8.36
C ILE A 215 -2.19 0.38 -9.09
N MET A 216 -2.29 -0.69 -8.31
CA MET A 216 -2.71 -2.02 -8.73
C MET A 216 -4.19 -2.19 -8.34
N PRO A 217 -5.16 -1.90 -9.24
CA PRO A 217 -6.56 -1.94 -8.87
C PRO A 217 -7.04 -3.38 -8.70
N CYS A 218 -7.75 -3.64 -7.60
CA CYS A 218 -8.26 -4.98 -7.33
C CYS A 218 -9.22 -5.44 -8.44
N GLN A 219 -10.27 -4.67 -8.69
CA GLN A 219 -11.24 -4.96 -9.76
C GLN A 219 -11.05 -4.02 -10.96
N PRO A 220 -11.14 -4.52 -12.19
CA PRO A 220 -11.16 -5.94 -12.61
C PRO A 220 -9.75 -6.50 -12.83
N VAL A 221 -8.68 -5.70 -12.56
CA VAL A 221 -7.31 -5.99 -13.03
C VAL A 221 -6.67 -7.16 -12.29
N VAL A 222 -6.57 -7.06 -10.95
CA VAL A 222 -5.87 -8.10 -10.16
C VAL A 222 -6.76 -9.29 -9.85
N SER A 223 -8.09 -9.16 -9.92
CA SER A 223 -9.06 -10.19 -9.54
C SER A 223 -8.92 -11.53 -10.28
N HIS A 224 -8.26 -11.57 -11.43
CA HIS A 224 -7.99 -12.83 -12.14
C HIS A 224 -6.63 -13.47 -11.79
N PHE A 225 -5.84 -12.86 -10.91
CA PHE A 225 -4.57 -13.42 -10.44
C PHE A 225 -4.81 -14.49 -9.37
N GLN A 226 -5.49 -15.55 -9.76
CA GLN A 226 -5.94 -16.62 -8.88
C GLN A 226 -5.01 -17.82 -8.94
N THR A 227 -4.86 -18.50 -7.78
CA THR A 227 -4.29 -19.84 -7.65
C THR A 227 -5.26 -20.79 -6.96
N THR A 228 -4.95 -22.07 -6.97
CA THR A 228 -5.74 -23.14 -6.37
C THR A 228 -4.85 -24.01 -5.47
N ILE A 229 -5.46 -24.78 -4.56
CA ILE A 229 -4.69 -25.72 -3.72
C ILE A 229 -3.90 -26.73 -4.56
N PRO A 230 -4.47 -27.37 -5.60
CA PRO A 230 -3.70 -28.30 -6.45
C PRO A 230 -2.50 -27.63 -7.14
N GLU A 231 -2.63 -26.38 -7.58
CA GLU A 231 -1.50 -25.64 -8.17
C GLU A 231 -0.40 -25.38 -7.14
N LEU A 232 -0.77 -24.93 -5.93
CA LEU A 232 0.18 -24.72 -4.84
C LEU A 232 0.85 -26.02 -4.39
N GLU A 233 0.10 -27.12 -4.30
CA GLU A 233 0.68 -28.43 -3.97
C GLU A 233 1.71 -28.86 -5.02
N LEU A 234 1.40 -28.72 -6.30
CA LEU A 234 2.31 -29.08 -7.39
C LEU A 234 3.64 -28.35 -7.31
N TYR A 235 3.63 -27.07 -6.99
CA TYR A 235 4.84 -26.24 -7.03
C TYR A 235 5.54 -26.07 -5.69
N LEU A 236 4.84 -26.17 -4.55
CA LEU A 236 5.40 -25.82 -3.23
C LEU A 236 5.55 -27.01 -2.28
N LYS A 237 4.72 -28.06 -2.37
CA LYS A 237 4.70 -29.15 -1.43
C LYS A 237 6.05 -29.88 -1.36
N GLY A 238 6.63 -29.96 -0.15
CA GLY A 238 7.89 -30.67 0.10
C GLY A 238 9.12 -29.99 -0.50
N LYS A 239 9.05 -28.72 -0.92
CA LYS A 239 10.19 -28.02 -1.49
C LYS A 239 11.15 -27.49 -0.41
N ASN A 240 10.61 -26.86 0.62
CA ASN A 240 11.33 -26.36 1.79
C ASN A 240 10.31 -25.94 2.86
N THR A 241 10.80 -25.63 4.08
CA THR A 241 9.96 -25.25 5.23
C THR A 241 9.05 -24.04 4.95
N LEU A 242 9.54 -23.02 4.22
CA LEU A 242 8.74 -21.83 3.87
C LEU A 242 7.62 -22.19 2.89
N SER A 243 7.93 -22.94 1.84
CA SER A 243 6.94 -23.39 0.86
C SER A 243 5.83 -24.22 1.48
N ASP A 244 6.21 -25.16 2.38
CA ASP A 244 5.25 -25.99 3.13
C ASP A 244 4.41 -25.15 4.11
N TYR A 245 5.00 -24.12 4.70
CA TYR A 245 4.28 -23.18 5.57
C TYR A 245 3.22 -22.39 4.77
N LEU A 246 3.60 -21.79 3.64
CA LEU A 246 2.68 -21.03 2.78
C LEU A 246 1.54 -21.90 2.26
N LEU A 247 1.85 -23.11 1.81
CA LEU A 247 0.82 -24.08 1.37
C LEU A 247 -0.13 -24.42 2.53
N ARG A 248 0.38 -24.79 3.69
CA ARG A 248 -0.44 -25.15 4.86
C ARG A 248 -1.33 -23.99 5.29
N SER A 249 -0.79 -22.76 5.40
CA SER A 249 -1.57 -21.57 5.76
C SER A 249 -2.70 -21.32 4.76
N THR A 250 -2.45 -21.58 3.48
CA THR A 250 -3.47 -21.44 2.42
C THR A 250 -4.56 -22.50 2.54
N VAL A 251 -4.18 -23.76 2.81
CA VAL A 251 -5.15 -24.85 3.03
C VAL A 251 -6.02 -24.58 4.25
N GLU A 252 -5.42 -24.14 5.37
CA GLU A 252 -6.14 -23.75 6.59
C GLU A 252 -7.12 -22.60 6.31
N TYR A 253 -6.68 -21.57 5.57
CA TYR A 253 -7.51 -20.44 5.19
C TYR A 253 -8.69 -20.82 4.27
N SER A 254 -8.50 -21.82 3.39
CA SER A 254 -9.58 -22.31 2.50
C SER A 254 -10.75 -22.96 3.23
N GLY A 255 -10.54 -23.39 4.48
CA GLY A 255 -11.53 -24.10 5.30
C GLY A 255 -11.92 -25.46 4.70
N GLY A 256 -11.06 -26.08 3.88
CA GLY A 256 -11.29 -27.41 3.29
C GLY A 256 -12.31 -27.44 2.15
N LYS A 257 -12.53 -26.33 1.45
CA LYS A 257 -13.44 -26.27 0.31
C LYS A 257 -12.81 -26.91 -0.93
N ASP A 258 -13.52 -27.83 -1.59
CA ASP A 258 -13.01 -28.63 -2.70
C ASP A 258 -12.69 -27.84 -3.98
N THR A 259 -13.51 -26.83 -4.30
CA THR A 259 -13.39 -26.03 -5.53
C THR A 259 -13.04 -24.57 -5.20
N TRP A 260 -12.02 -24.41 -4.35
CA TRP A 260 -11.62 -23.09 -3.89
C TRP A 260 -10.47 -22.53 -4.72
N SER A 261 -10.56 -21.26 -5.05
CA SER A 261 -9.46 -20.47 -5.59
C SER A 261 -9.28 -19.19 -4.77
N LYS A 262 -8.04 -18.71 -4.71
CA LYS A 262 -7.70 -17.46 -4.02
C LYS A 262 -6.96 -16.54 -4.98
N VAL A 263 -7.42 -15.31 -5.05
CA VAL A 263 -6.64 -14.25 -5.68
C VAL A 263 -5.47 -13.92 -4.76
N ILE A 264 -4.26 -13.94 -5.30
CA ILE A 264 -3.02 -13.61 -4.56
C ILE A 264 -2.68 -12.14 -4.87
N TRP A 265 -3.54 -11.26 -4.38
CA TRP A 265 -3.57 -9.84 -4.73
C TRP A 265 -2.20 -9.15 -4.62
N ASP A 266 -1.57 -9.26 -3.49
CA ASP A 266 -0.45 -8.45 -3.00
C ASP A 266 0.85 -8.69 -3.76
N VAL A 267 1.04 -9.90 -4.27
CA VAL A 267 2.19 -10.25 -5.10
C VAL A 267 2.31 -9.33 -6.31
N THR A 268 1.20 -8.80 -6.82
CA THR A 268 1.20 -7.97 -8.03
C THR A 268 1.95 -6.66 -7.87
N ALA A 269 1.84 -6.01 -6.71
CA ALA A 269 2.58 -4.78 -6.43
C ALA A 269 4.10 -5.01 -6.42
N VAL A 270 4.54 -6.14 -5.87
CA VAL A 270 5.95 -6.57 -5.89
C VAL A 270 6.37 -6.99 -7.30
N ALA A 271 5.52 -7.74 -8.01
CA ALA A 271 5.80 -8.24 -9.37
C ALA A 271 6.03 -7.11 -10.37
N TRP A 272 5.37 -5.98 -10.22
CA TRP A 272 5.61 -4.80 -11.05
C TRP A 272 7.04 -4.27 -10.92
N LEU A 273 7.63 -4.32 -9.73
CA LEU A 273 9.05 -3.95 -9.52
C LEU A 273 10.02 -5.02 -10.04
N VAL A 274 9.62 -6.29 -9.99
CA VAL A 274 10.45 -7.40 -10.52
C VAL A 274 10.53 -7.33 -12.04
N ASN A 275 9.38 -7.18 -12.69
CA ASN A 275 9.31 -7.01 -14.13
C ASN A 275 8.03 -6.27 -14.55
N PRO A 276 8.12 -4.96 -14.81
CA PRO A 276 6.96 -4.13 -15.16
C PRO A 276 6.28 -4.55 -16.48
N SER A 277 6.95 -5.29 -17.36
CA SER A 277 6.31 -5.78 -18.58
C SER A 277 5.21 -6.82 -18.33
N TRP A 278 5.19 -7.43 -17.15
CA TRP A 278 4.13 -8.36 -16.76
C TRP A 278 2.84 -7.65 -16.32
N ILE A 279 2.93 -6.38 -15.96
CA ILE A 279 1.81 -5.57 -15.48
C ILE A 279 1.83 -4.20 -16.16
N PRO A 280 1.34 -4.12 -17.42
CA PRO A 280 1.24 -2.84 -18.14
C PRO A 280 0.42 -1.82 -17.36
N THR A 281 0.88 -0.57 -17.37
CA THR A 281 0.24 0.56 -16.68
C THR A 281 0.02 1.72 -17.64
N ASN A 282 -1.05 2.48 -17.44
CA ASN A 282 -1.30 3.74 -18.14
C ASN A 282 -1.12 4.94 -17.20
N LEU A 283 -0.71 6.08 -17.75
CA LEU A 283 -0.79 7.36 -17.06
C LEU A 283 -2.25 7.84 -17.06
N VAL A 284 -2.74 8.19 -15.88
CA VAL A 284 -4.07 8.74 -15.65
C VAL A 284 -3.97 9.90 -14.66
N HIS A 285 -4.91 10.84 -14.69
CA HIS A 285 -4.98 11.86 -13.64
C HIS A 285 -5.40 11.23 -12.31
N SER A 286 -4.75 11.61 -11.22
CA SER A 286 -5.12 11.17 -9.87
C SER A 286 -6.59 11.49 -9.62
N PRO A 287 -7.44 10.50 -9.28
CA PRO A 287 -8.86 10.74 -9.08
C PRO A 287 -9.15 11.49 -7.78
N VAL A 288 -10.30 12.11 -7.70
CA VAL A 288 -10.86 12.59 -6.43
C VAL A 288 -11.65 11.45 -5.80
N LEU A 289 -11.27 11.05 -4.58
CA LEU A 289 -12.02 10.06 -3.80
C LEU A 289 -13.17 10.76 -3.08
N THR A 290 -14.40 10.51 -3.53
CA THR A 290 -15.63 11.13 -3.02
C THR A 290 -16.04 10.56 -1.64
N ASP A 291 -17.03 11.20 -0.99
CA ASP A 291 -17.59 10.70 0.27
C ASP A 291 -18.39 9.40 0.10
N GLN A 292 -18.89 9.13 -1.11
CA GLN A 292 -19.57 7.88 -1.46
C GLN A 292 -18.59 6.74 -1.74
N VAL A 293 -17.28 6.99 -1.61
CA VAL A 293 -16.20 6.06 -1.93
C VAL A 293 -16.28 5.62 -3.40
N THR A 294 -16.35 6.62 -4.27
CA THR A 294 -16.23 6.50 -5.73
C THR A 294 -15.11 7.39 -6.23
N TYR A 295 -14.58 7.12 -7.42
CA TYR A 295 -13.66 8.03 -8.06
C TYR A 295 -14.41 9.04 -8.94
N SER A 296 -14.01 10.31 -8.84
CA SER A 296 -14.42 11.37 -9.74
C SER A 296 -13.21 11.87 -10.51
N THR A 297 -13.37 12.09 -11.81
CA THR A 297 -12.30 12.56 -12.69
C THR A 297 -12.11 14.07 -12.57
N ASP A 298 -10.86 14.48 -12.35
CA ASP A 298 -10.43 15.87 -12.43
C ASP A 298 -9.12 15.93 -13.25
N ARG A 299 -9.21 16.44 -14.46
CA ARG A 299 -8.08 16.52 -15.40
C ARG A 299 -7.05 17.62 -15.08
N SER A 300 -7.30 18.44 -14.08
CA SER A 300 -6.34 19.43 -13.58
C SER A 300 -5.34 18.83 -12.57
N ARG A 301 -5.61 17.60 -12.08
CA ARG A 301 -4.76 16.93 -11.10
C ARG A 301 -3.54 16.29 -11.76
N HIS A 302 -2.52 16.07 -10.96
CA HIS A 302 -1.28 15.42 -11.34
C HIS A 302 -1.50 14.00 -11.89
N PHE A 303 -0.53 13.51 -12.67
CA PHE A 303 -0.56 12.14 -13.17
C PHE A 303 -0.11 11.11 -12.12
N ILE A 304 -0.73 9.94 -12.22
CA ILE A 304 -0.35 8.69 -11.55
C ILE A 304 -0.30 7.57 -12.59
N ARG A 305 0.24 6.40 -12.24
CA ARG A 305 0.08 5.18 -13.04
C ARG A 305 -1.00 4.28 -12.47
N MET A 306 -1.71 3.60 -13.33
CA MET A 306 -2.69 2.58 -12.95
C MET A 306 -2.51 1.35 -13.84
N ALA A 307 -2.43 0.17 -13.23
CA ALA A 307 -2.33 -1.08 -13.96
C ALA A 307 -3.62 -1.36 -14.73
N THR A 308 -3.47 -1.96 -15.92
CA THR A 308 -4.58 -2.23 -16.84
C THR A 308 -4.84 -3.71 -17.04
N THR A 309 -3.83 -4.53 -16.87
CA THR A 309 -3.87 -5.98 -16.98
C THR A 309 -2.63 -6.59 -16.34
N LEU A 310 -2.55 -7.92 -16.28
CA LEU A 310 -1.36 -8.62 -15.83
C LEU A 310 -1.18 -9.96 -16.56
N ASN A 311 0.07 -10.41 -16.65
CA ASN A 311 0.42 -11.74 -17.16
C ASN A 311 0.54 -12.72 -15.99
N ARG A 312 -0.58 -13.36 -15.64
CA ARG A 312 -0.69 -14.32 -14.54
C ARG A 312 0.42 -15.37 -14.56
N ASP A 313 0.59 -16.03 -15.70
CA ASP A 313 1.46 -17.20 -15.80
C ASP A 313 2.94 -16.82 -15.68
N ALA A 314 3.34 -15.65 -16.18
CA ALA A 314 4.70 -15.16 -16.02
C ALA A 314 5.02 -14.85 -14.55
N ILE A 315 4.08 -14.23 -13.84
CA ILE A 315 4.25 -13.87 -12.42
C ILE A 315 4.31 -15.14 -11.56
N PHE A 316 3.35 -16.07 -11.70
CA PHE A 316 3.35 -17.31 -10.92
C PHE A 316 4.57 -18.19 -11.20
N ARG A 317 5.02 -18.26 -12.44
CA ARG A 317 6.25 -19.00 -12.80
C ARG A 317 7.45 -18.48 -12.03
N ASP A 318 7.63 -17.16 -11.96
CA ASP A 318 8.75 -16.54 -11.24
C ASP A 318 8.58 -16.70 -9.71
N LEU A 319 7.39 -16.44 -9.20
CA LEU A 319 7.05 -16.61 -7.78
C LEU A 319 7.34 -18.04 -7.29
N PHE A 320 6.79 -19.05 -7.96
CA PHE A 320 6.97 -20.44 -7.55
C PHE A 320 8.42 -20.90 -7.69
N LYS A 321 9.13 -20.47 -8.74
CA LYS A 321 10.57 -20.76 -8.90
C LYS A 321 11.37 -20.21 -7.73
N LYS A 322 11.10 -18.98 -7.28
CA LYS A 322 11.80 -18.37 -6.15
C LYS A 322 11.47 -19.02 -4.82
N LEU A 323 10.18 -19.28 -4.55
CA LEU A 323 9.75 -19.95 -3.32
C LEU A 323 10.30 -21.38 -3.21
N ALA A 324 10.17 -22.18 -4.29
CA ALA A 324 10.68 -23.56 -4.31
C ALA A 324 12.20 -23.64 -4.32
N GLY A 325 12.89 -22.63 -4.85
CA GLY A 325 14.35 -22.59 -4.96
C GLY A 325 15.07 -22.09 -3.69
N MET A 326 14.35 -21.71 -2.64
CA MET A 326 14.95 -21.29 -1.38
C MET A 326 15.68 -22.48 -0.73
N LYS A 327 16.96 -22.28 -0.40
CA LYS A 327 17.83 -23.27 0.26
C LYS A 327 17.88 -23.03 1.76
#